data_16d5ff67c1c7b98f1ebd15e920837036
#
_entry.id   16d5ff67c1c7b98f1ebd15e920837036
#
_cell.length_a   1.000
_cell.length_b   1.000
_cell.length_c   1.000
_cell.angle_alpha   90.00
_cell.angle_beta   90.00
_cell.angle_gamma   90.00
#
_symmetry.space_group_name_H-M   'P 1'
#
loop_
_entity.id
_entity.type
_entity.pdbx_description
1 polymer ?
#
loop_
_entity_poly.entity_id
_entity_poly.type
_entity_poly.pdbx_seq_one_letter_code
_entity_poly.pdbx_strand_id
1 'polypeptide(L)'
;MENFFEFLKEDVTSLDIILILFVIYNLVSGIKNGLIGSLLSFSKWVIAFLAVKYLLPISRPYVDGLLSSEFVTDLIVGTFIFFITLYLVLLINKGLRKTVKWSGLGSIDTLFGCIFGFVRGYFYFIIIFSIINLAHPYKRWHDSLNKGATFEIILWGNELIVDNFPKRYEYLDKSKEKLKKLK
;
A
#
# COMPACT_ATOMS: atom_id res chain seq x y z
N MET A 1 -9.97 19.82 -31.09
CA MET A 1 -10.64 18.68 -30.43
C MET A 1 -10.10 17.34 -30.92
N GLU A 2 -9.76 17.18 -32.19
CA GLU A 2 -9.20 15.94 -32.76
C GLU A 2 -7.90 15.51 -32.05
N ASN A 3 -6.95 16.42 -31.86
CA ASN A 3 -5.67 16.11 -31.18
C ASN A 3 -5.83 15.60 -29.74
N PHE A 4 -6.91 16.02 -29.04
CA PHE A 4 -7.21 15.53 -27.68
C PHE A 4 -7.75 14.10 -27.71
N PHE A 5 -8.57 13.76 -28.71
CA PHE A 5 -9.08 12.40 -28.87
C PHE A 5 -8.01 11.43 -29.39
N GLU A 6 -7.05 11.90 -30.20
CA GLU A 6 -5.90 11.11 -30.63
C GLU A 6 -4.97 10.81 -29.45
N PHE A 7 -4.63 11.83 -28.63
CA PHE A 7 -3.87 11.64 -27.38
C PHE A 7 -4.54 10.62 -26.44
N LEU A 8 -5.85 10.68 -26.26
CA LEU A 8 -6.59 9.72 -25.44
C LEU A 8 -6.56 8.29 -25.99
N LYS A 9 -6.39 8.12 -27.30
CA LYS A 9 -6.36 6.81 -27.95
C LYS A 9 -4.97 6.17 -27.97
N GLU A 10 -3.94 6.99 -28.11
CA GLU A 10 -2.57 6.51 -28.32
C GLU A 10 -1.77 6.41 -27.01
N ASP A 11 -1.98 7.36 -26.07
CA ASP A 11 -1.16 7.49 -24.87
C ASP A 11 -1.85 7.06 -23.56
N VAL A 12 -3.18 6.83 -23.59
CA VAL A 12 -3.94 6.46 -22.39
C VAL A 12 -4.20 4.95 -22.36
N THR A 13 -3.64 4.30 -21.40
CA THR A 13 -3.79 2.85 -21.17
C THR A 13 -4.89 2.55 -20.13
N SER A 14 -5.29 1.28 -20.07
CA SER A 14 -6.22 0.83 -19.02
C SER A 14 -5.67 1.07 -17.61
N LEU A 15 -4.34 1.02 -17.42
CA LEU A 15 -3.72 1.34 -16.13
C LEU A 15 -3.89 2.79 -15.75
N ASP A 16 -3.75 3.72 -16.72
CA ASP A 16 -3.95 5.15 -16.48
C ASP A 16 -5.39 5.43 -16.03
N ILE A 17 -6.36 4.81 -16.71
CA ILE A 17 -7.78 4.96 -16.36
C ILE A 17 -8.04 4.45 -14.93
N ILE A 18 -7.52 3.28 -14.59
CA ILE A 18 -7.68 2.70 -13.25
C ILE A 18 -7.03 3.60 -12.20
N LEU A 19 -5.79 4.09 -12.44
CA LEU A 19 -5.11 5.02 -11.56
C LEU A 19 -5.94 6.29 -11.33
N ILE A 20 -6.39 6.91 -12.42
CA ILE A 20 -7.18 8.15 -12.37
C ILE A 20 -8.47 7.94 -11.57
N LEU A 21 -9.23 6.88 -11.86
CA LEU A 21 -10.47 6.56 -11.13
C LEU A 21 -10.19 6.32 -9.64
N PHE A 22 -9.11 5.61 -9.34
CA PHE A 22 -8.72 5.32 -7.96
C PHE A 22 -8.32 6.58 -7.21
N VAL A 23 -7.55 7.46 -7.85
CA VAL A 23 -7.13 8.75 -7.29
C VAL A 23 -8.35 9.67 -7.10
N ILE A 24 -9.26 9.77 -8.09
CA ILE A 24 -10.48 10.57 -7.99
C ILE A 24 -11.35 10.08 -6.82
N TYR A 25 -11.54 8.76 -6.68
CA TYR A 25 -12.30 8.20 -5.56
C TYR A 25 -11.71 8.61 -4.21
N ASN A 26 -10.38 8.52 -4.06
CA ASN A 26 -9.69 8.90 -2.83
C ASN A 26 -9.69 10.42 -2.59
N LEU A 27 -9.64 11.23 -3.65
CA LEU A 27 -9.75 12.68 -3.60
C LEU A 27 -11.15 13.09 -3.08
N VAL A 28 -12.22 12.55 -3.67
CA VAL A 28 -13.60 12.79 -3.20
C VAL A 28 -13.79 12.32 -1.75
N SER A 29 -13.23 11.18 -1.38
CA SER A 29 -13.22 10.71 -0.01
C SER A 29 -12.46 11.66 0.92
N GLY A 30 -11.35 12.25 0.46
CA GLY A 30 -10.58 13.24 1.20
C GLY A 30 -11.37 14.53 1.44
N ILE A 31 -12.05 15.05 0.43
CA ILE A 31 -12.94 16.20 0.54
C ILE A 31 -14.04 15.96 1.59
N LYS A 32 -14.71 14.79 1.52
CA LYS A 32 -15.80 14.45 2.44
C LYS A 32 -15.37 14.26 3.88
N ASN A 33 -14.19 13.69 4.10
CA ASN A 33 -13.70 13.37 5.45
C ASN A 33 -12.83 14.48 6.08
N GLY A 34 -12.39 15.44 5.27
CA GLY A 34 -11.38 16.43 5.62
C GLY A 34 -9.99 15.81 5.80
N LEU A 35 -9.00 16.66 6.11
CA LEU A 35 -7.63 16.22 6.38
C LEU A 35 -7.56 15.28 7.58
N ILE A 36 -8.13 15.68 8.70
CA ILE A 36 -8.05 14.92 9.94
C ILE A 36 -8.72 13.56 9.81
N GLY A 37 -9.91 13.51 9.22
CA GLY A 37 -10.61 12.26 8.96
C GLY A 37 -9.87 11.34 7.99
N SER A 38 -9.22 11.92 6.97
CA SER A 38 -8.41 11.21 5.99
C SER A 38 -7.11 10.69 6.59
N LEU A 39 -6.44 11.50 7.42
CA LEU A 39 -5.21 11.12 8.13
C LEU A 39 -5.47 9.97 9.10
N LEU A 40 -6.54 10.04 9.90
CA LEU A 40 -6.95 8.95 10.78
C LEU A 40 -7.29 7.67 10.00
N SER A 41 -7.88 7.83 8.80
CA SER A 41 -8.17 6.68 7.94
C SER A 41 -6.91 6.04 7.35
N PHE A 42 -5.89 6.84 7.07
CA PHE A 42 -4.62 6.37 6.53
C PHE A 42 -3.71 5.79 7.62
N SER A 43 -3.65 6.45 8.78
CA SER A 43 -2.78 6.05 9.90
C SER A 43 -2.98 4.60 10.34
N LYS A 44 -4.20 4.07 10.25
CA LYS A 44 -4.47 2.67 10.59
C LYS A 44 -3.64 1.68 9.77
N TRP A 45 -3.45 1.96 8.47
CA TRP A 45 -2.64 1.12 7.59
C TRP A 45 -1.16 1.22 7.91
N VAL A 46 -0.68 2.47 8.11
CA VAL A 46 0.71 2.72 8.47
C VAL A 46 1.06 2.05 9.80
N ILE A 47 0.19 2.22 10.82
CA ILE A 47 0.41 1.62 12.14
C ILE A 47 0.37 0.09 12.04
N ALA A 48 -0.54 -0.50 11.26
CA ALA A 48 -0.61 -1.94 11.08
C ALA A 48 0.65 -2.48 10.41
N PHE A 49 1.18 -1.82 9.38
CA PHE A 49 2.45 -2.20 8.75
C PHE A 49 3.64 -2.06 9.69
N LEU A 50 3.72 -0.96 10.45
CA LEU A 50 4.76 -0.78 11.44
C LEU A 50 4.69 -1.84 12.54
N ALA A 51 3.48 -2.19 12.99
CA ALA A 51 3.29 -3.26 13.96
C ALA A 51 3.84 -4.60 13.44
N VAL A 52 3.53 -4.97 12.21
CA VAL A 52 4.11 -6.18 11.61
C VAL A 52 5.63 -6.10 11.57
N LYS A 53 6.20 -4.98 11.12
CA LYS A 53 7.66 -4.78 11.02
C LYS A 53 8.36 -4.98 12.36
N TYR A 54 7.77 -4.48 13.46
CA TYR A 54 8.41 -4.53 14.79
C TYR A 54 8.01 -5.76 15.60
N LEU A 55 6.76 -6.19 15.53
CA LEU A 55 6.26 -7.31 16.35
C LEU A 55 6.58 -8.67 15.73
N LEU A 56 6.67 -8.80 14.40
CA LEU A 56 6.98 -10.06 13.76
C LEU A 56 8.34 -10.64 14.23
N PRO A 57 9.44 -9.87 14.26
CA PRO A 57 10.72 -10.39 14.80
C PRO A 57 10.64 -10.80 16.27
N ILE A 58 9.85 -10.08 17.08
CA ILE A 58 9.66 -10.38 18.50
C ILE A 58 8.84 -11.66 18.69
N SER A 59 7.88 -11.90 17.79
CA SER A 59 7.00 -13.08 17.85
C SER A 59 7.69 -14.35 17.37
N ARG A 60 8.71 -14.26 16.53
CA ARG A 60 9.42 -15.41 15.94
C ARG A 60 9.87 -16.45 16.97
N PRO A 61 10.55 -16.11 18.09
CA PRO A 61 11.02 -17.10 19.06
C PRO A 61 9.89 -17.95 19.66
N TYR A 62 8.66 -17.44 19.66
CA TYR A 62 7.50 -18.14 20.25
C TYR A 62 6.77 -19.05 19.25
N VAL A 63 7.02 -18.87 17.96
CA VAL A 63 6.32 -19.58 16.87
C VAL A 63 7.27 -20.43 16.00
N ASP A 64 8.58 -20.38 16.27
CA ASP A 64 9.58 -21.18 15.59
C ASP A 64 9.29 -22.67 15.81
N GLY A 65 9.28 -23.43 14.73
CA GLY A 65 9.02 -24.89 14.76
C GLY A 65 7.55 -25.30 14.67
N LEU A 66 6.58 -24.36 14.68
CA LEU A 66 5.16 -24.70 14.51
C LEU A 66 4.83 -25.16 13.08
N LEU A 67 5.55 -24.67 12.09
CA LEU A 67 5.38 -25.02 10.68
C LEU A 67 6.72 -25.35 10.03
N SER A 68 6.67 -26.25 9.04
CA SER A 68 7.87 -26.69 8.31
C SER A 68 8.54 -25.60 7.47
N SER A 69 7.88 -24.48 7.23
CA SER A 69 8.38 -23.36 6.42
C SER A 69 8.35 -22.06 7.21
N GLU A 70 9.52 -21.46 7.44
CA GLU A 70 9.65 -20.15 8.09
C GLU A 70 8.88 -19.06 7.35
N PHE A 71 8.88 -19.11 6.01
CA PHE A 71 8.12 -18.15 5.19
C PHE A 71 6.62 -18.22 5.46
N VAL A 72 6.07 -19.44 5.57
CA VAL A 72 4.64 -19.63 5.85
C VAL A 72 4.30 -19.20 7.27
N THR A 73 5.18 -19.47 8.23
CA THR A 73 5.05 -19.00 9.62
C THR A 73 5.02 -17.46 9.67
N ASP A 74 5.99 -16.80 9.04
CA ASP A 74 6.06 -15.33 8.99
C ASP A 74 4.83 -14.72 8.30
N LEU A 75 4.36 -15.34 7.23
CA LEU A 75 3.17 -14.87 6.51
C LEU A 75 1.91 -14.95 7.38
N ILE A 76 1.70 -16.08 8.07
CA ILE A 76 0.53 -16.28 8.94
C ILE A 76 0.59 -15.34 10.14
N VAL A 77 1.72 -15.32 10.86
CA VAL A 77 1.90 -14.48 12.05
C VAL A 77 1.84 -13.00 11.69
N GLY A 78 2.50 -12.59 10.60
CA GLY A 78 2.46 -11.21 10.10
C GLY A 78 1.04 -10.78 9.71
N THR A 79 0.30 -11.64 9.04
CA THR A 79 -1.11 -11.41 8.70
C THR A 79 -1.97 -11.25 9.96
N PHE A 80 -1.78 -12.10 10.95
CA PHE A 80 -2.50 -12.05 12.23
C PHE A 80 -2.22 -10.75 12.98
N ILE A 81 -0.94 -10.37 13.14
CA ILE A 81 -0.53 -9.10 13.74
C ILE A 81 -1.16 -7.92 13.00
N PHE A 82 -1.12 -7.95 11.66
CA PHE A 82 -1.68 -6.90 10.83
C PHE A 82 -3.17 -6.69 11.08
N PHE A 83 -3.98 -7.73 11.03
CA PHE A 83 -5.43 -7.61 11.20
C PHE A 83 -5.82 -7.24 12.65
N ILE A 84 -5.13 -7.78 13.66
CA ILE A 84 -5.38 -7.39 15.06
C ILE A 84 -5.06 -5.91 15.26
N THR A 85 -3.89 -5.46 14.80
CA THR A 85 -3.50 -4.05 14.93
C THR A 85 -4.47 -3.15 14.18
N LEU A 86 -4.84 -3.51 12.96
CA LEU A 86 -5.80 -2.76 12.16
C LEU A 86 -7.15 -2.64 12.88
N TYR A 87 -7.64 -3.71 13.48
CA TYR A 87 -8.87 -3.71 14.26
C TYR A 87 -8.79 -2.79 15.49
N LEU A 88 -7.70 -2.88 16.27
CA LEU A 88 -7.48 -2.02 17.43
C LEU A 88 -7.43 -0.54 17.06
N VAL A 89 -6.69 -0.19 16.00
CA VAL A 89 -6.59 1.19 15.51
C VAL A 89 -7.95 1.69 14.99
N LEU A 90 -8.75 0.83 14.35
CA LEU A 90 -10.12 1.19 13.94
C LEU A 90 -11.01 1.56 15.13
N LEU A 91 -10.91 0.82 16.24
CA LEU A 91 -11.65 1.13 17.47
C LEU A 91 -11.25 2.50 18.03
N ILE A 92 -9.95 2.77 18.11
CA ILE A 92 -9.40 4.06 18.58
C ILE A 92 -9.85 5.20 17.65
N ASN A 93 -9.72 5.02 16.34
CA ASN A 93 -10.10 6.03 15.35
C ASN A 93 -11.60 6.36 15.39
N LYS A 94 -12.45 5.37 15.68
CA LYS A 94 -13.90 5.59 15.83
C LYS A 94 -14.22 6.54 16.99
N GLY A 95 -13.48 6.43 18.09
CA GLY A 95 -13.59 7.36 19.22
C GLY A 95 -13.12 8.77 18.87
N LEU A 96 -11.92 8.87 18.26
CA LEU A 96 -11.31 10.14 17.88
C LEU A 96 -12.14 10.94 16.87
N ARG A 97 -12.75 10.27 15.88
CA ARG A 97 -13.62 10.94 14.89
C ARG A 97 -14.81 11.69 15.49
N LYS A 98 -15.36 11.20 16.60
CA LYS A 98 -16.46 11.89 17.31
C LYS A 98 -15.99 13.23 17.87
N THR A 99 -14.77 13.28 18.40
CA THR A 99 -14.20 14.48 19.05
C THR A 99 -13.79 15.53 18.01
N VAL A 100 -13.24 15.09 16.87
CA VAL A 100 -12.70 15.99 15.83
C VAL A 100 -13.77 16.68 14.99
N LYS A 101 -14.95 16.09 14.80
CA LYS A 101 -16.06 16.77 14.09
C LYS A 101 -16.48 18.10 14.73
N TRP A 102 -16.03 18.39 15.94
CA TRP A 102 -16.34 19.60 16.71
C TRP A 102 -15.38 20.78 16.48
N SER A 103 -14.28 20.60 15.72
CA SER A 103 -13.18 21.59 15.69
C SER A 103 -13.33 22.74 14.69
N GLY A 104 -14.44 22.88 13.97
CA GLY A 104 -14.77 24.11 13.22
C GLY A 104 -13.85 24.56 12.07
N LEU A 105 -12.88 23.76 11.66
CA LEU A 105 -11.89 24.07 10.61
C LEU A 105 -12.41 23.82 9.16
N GLY A 106 -13.71 23.79 8.96
CA GLY A 106 -14.46 23.41 7.77
C GLY A 106 -13.77 23.49 6.40
N SER A 107 -13.50 24.69 5.88
CA SER A 107 -12.99 24.87 4.51
C SER A 107 -11.52 24.50 4.37
N ILE A 108 -10.69 24.84 5.34
CA ILE A 108 -9.26 24.55 5.34
C ILE A 108 -9.02 23.04 5.48
N ASP A 109 -9.75 22.39 6.37
CA ASP A 109 -9.69 20.94 6.56
C ASP A 109 -10.11 20.18 5.28
N THR A 110 -11.11 20.69 4.57
CA THR A 110 -11.56 20.13 3.30
C THR A 110 -10.51 20.27 2.20
N LEU A 111 -9.86 21.44 2.08
CA LEU A 111 -8.82 21.68 1.08
C LEU A 111 -7.62 20.75 1.29
N PHE A 112 -7.10 20.69 2.51
CA PHE A 112 -6.01 19.77 2.85
C PHE A 112 -6.45 18.31 2.76
N GLY A 113 -7.71 18.02 3.04
CA GLY A 113 -8.30 16.69 2.83
C GLY A 113 -8.29 16.25 1.37
N CYS A 114 -8.53 17.18 0.45
CA CYS A 114 -8.42 16.97 -0.99
C CYS A 114 -6.99 16.59 -1.40
N ILE A 115 -6.01 17.41 -1.01
CA ILE A 115 -4.58 17.18 -1.32
C ILE A 115 -4.12 15.83 -0.74
N PHE A 116 -4.45 15.59 0.53
CA PHE A 116 -4.10 14.32 1.17
C PHE A 116 -4.81 13.12 0.54
N GLY A 117 -6.06 13.29 0.11
CA GLY A 117 -6.82 12.27 -0.62
C GLY A 117 -6.13 11.86 -1.93
N PHE A 118 -5.60 12.86 -2.68
CA PHE A 118 -4.83 12.62 -3.90
C PHE A 118 -3.57 11.78 -3.62
N VAL A 119 -2.73 12.24 -2.67
CA VAL A 119 -1.49 11.55 -2.29
C VAL A 119 -1.77 10.12 -1.79
N ARG A 120 -2.78 9.96 -0.94
CA ARG A 120 -3.20 8.66 -0.42
C ARG A 120 -3.69 7.74 -1.54
N GLY A 121 -4.46 8.25 -2.50
CA GLY A 121 -4.96 7.49 -3.64
C GLY A 121 -3.81 6.94 -4.48
N TYR A 122 -2.85 7.78 -4.81
CA TYR A 122 -1.64 7.35 -5.50
C TYR A 122 -0.89 6.27 -4.71
N PHE A 123 -0.64 6.50 -3.43
CA PHE A 123 0.10 5.56 -2.57
C PHE A 123 -0.57 4.17 -2.50
N TYR A 124 -1.88 4.12 -2.32
CA TYR A 124 -2.62 2.85 -2.30
C TYR A 124 -2.56 2.14 -3.65
N PHE A 125 -2.65 2.89 -4.75
CA PHE A 125 -2.54 2.32 -6.09
C PHE A 125 -1.16 1.68 -6.29
N ILE A 126 -0.08 2.37 -5.88
CA ILE A 126 1.28 1.84 -6.00
C ILE A 126 1.47 0.57 -5.16
N ILE A 127 0.90 0.49 -3.95
CA ILE A 127 0.95 -0.74 -3.15
C ILE A 127 0.27 -1.89 -3.90
N ILE A 128 -0.92 -1.69 -4.45
CA ILE A 128 -1.65 -2.71 -5.21
C ILE A 128 -0.84 -3.12 -6.44
N PHE A 129 -0.33 -2.16 -7.19
CA PHE A 129 0.52 -2.41 -8.34
C PHE A 129 1.77 -3.21 -7.96
N SER A 130 2.46 -2.85 -6.88
CA SER A 130 3.65 -3.54 -6.39
C SER A 130 3.38 -4.99 -6.01
N ILE A 131 2.23 -5.26 -5.38
CA ILE A 131 1.80 -6.63 -5.05
C ILE A 131 1.54 -7.45 -6.31
N ILE A 132 0.84 -6.87 -7.28
CA ILE A 132 0.57 -7.53 -8.57
C ILE A 132 1.88 -7.77 -9.32
N ASN A 133 2.77 -6.78 -9.36
CA ASN A 133 4.06 -6.87 -10.00
C ASN A 133 4.97 -7.93 -9.36
N LEU A 134 4.86 -8.14 -8.05
CA LEU A 134 5.60 -9.20 -7.35
C LEU A 134 5.10 -10.59 -7.76
N ALA A 135 3.79 -10.75 -7.93
CA ALA A 135 3.17 -12.01 -8.36
C ALA A 135 3.36 -12.24 -9.88
N HIS A 136 3.19 -11.21 -10.67
CA HIS A 136 3.29 -11.22 -12.13
C HIS A 136 4.05 -9.99 -12.63
N PRO A 137 5.36 -10.13 -12.93
CA PRO A 137 6.22 -8.99 -13.31
C PRO A 137 5.68 -8.23 -14.53
N TYR A 138 5.63 -6.90 -14.44
CA TYR A 138 5.13 -6.02 -15.49
C TYR A 138 5.83 -6.20 -16.85
N LYS A 139 7.06 -6.66 -16.85
CA LYS A 139 7.84 -6.99 -18.07
C LYS A 139 7.20 -8.11 -18.92
N ARG A 140 6.25 -8.86 -18.33
CA ARG A 140 5.48 -9.93 -19.02
C ARG A 140 4.08 -9.47 -19.41
N TRP A 141 3.71 -8.22 -19.09
CA TRP A 141 2.42 -7.68 -19.47
C TRP A 141 2.41 -7.29 -20.95
N HIS A 142 1.22 -7.14 -21.49
CA HIS A 142 1.07 -6.70 -22.88
C HIS A 142 1.64 -5.28 -23.04
N ASP A 143 2.37 -5.03 -24.13
CA ASP A 143 3.07 -3.75 -24.40
C ASP A 143 2.15 -2.53 -24.30
N SER A 144 0.85 -2.69 -24.65
CA SER A 144 -0.12 -1.62 -24.52
C SER A 144 -0.33 -1.13 -23.09
N LEU A 145 -0.05 -1.92 -22.07
CA LEU A 145 -0.17 -1.51 -20.68
C LEU A 145 1.06 -0.74 -20.17
N ASN A 146 2.20 -0.97 -20.80
CA ASN A 146 3.48 -0.40 -20.40
C ASN A 146 3.79 0.96 -21.07
N LYS A 147 2.94 1.40 -22.01
CA LYS A 147 3.11 2.65 -22.78
C LYS A 147 2.28 3.81 -22.25
N GLY A 148 1.57 3.63 -21.13
CA GLY A 148 0.69 4.64 -20.56
C GLY A 148 1.42 5.89 -20.09
N ALA A 149 0.78 7.04 -20.21
CA ALA A 149 1.32 8.35 -19.82
C ALA A 149 1.72 8.42 -18.33
N THR A 150 1.06 7.64 -17.46
CA THR A 150 1.38 7.59 -16.01
C THR A 150 2.31 6.45 -15.62
N PHE A 151 2.72 5.60 -16.58
CA PHE A 151 3.46 4.38 -16.28
C PHE A 151 4.81 4.64 -15.62
N GLU A 152 5.54 5.67 -16.03
CA GLU A 152 6.82 6.07 -15.41
C GLU A 152 6.64 6.47 -13.94
N ILE A 153 5.56 7.22 -13.65
CA ILE A 153 5.23 7.63 -12.27
C ILE A 153 4.85 6.41 -11.41
N ILE A 154 4.16 5.45 -12.00
CA ILE A 154 3.82 4.18 -11.35
C ILE A 154 5.09 3.38 -11.05
N LEU A 155 6.01 3.27 -12.00
CA LEU A 155 7.28 2.57 -11.79
C LEU A 155 8.14 3.22 -10.72
N TRP A 156 8.27 4.54 -10.74
CA TRP A 156 9.00 5.27 -9.70
C TRP A 156 8.45 4.99 -8.31
N GLY A 157 7.12 5.03 -8.14
CA GLY A 157 6.48 4.67 -6.88
C GLY A 157 6.69 3.21 -6.47
N ASN A 158 6.67 2.29 -7.43
CA ASN A 158 6.94 0.87 -7.21
C ASN A 158 8.38 0.63 -6.74
N GLU A 159 9.37 1.29 -7.34
CA GLU A 159 10.77 1.19 -6.94
C GLU A 159 10.98 1.65 -5.49
N LEU A 160 10.37 2.77 -5.10
CA LEU A 160 10.41 3.25 -3.71
C LEU A 160 9.88 2.22 -2.70
N ILE A 161 8.87 1.45 -3.09
CA ILE A 161 8.32 0.40 -2.22
C ILE A 161 9.23 -0.83 -2.24
N VAL A 162 9.57 -1.34 -3.44
CA VAL A 162 10.30 -2.60 -3.60
C VAL A 162 11.72 -2.53 -3.02
N ASP A 163 12.41 -1.40 -3.17
CA ASP A 163 13.77 -1.26 -2.63
C ASP A 163 13.83 -1.22 -1.10
N ASN A 164 12.73 -0.83 -0.46
CA ASN A 164 12.60 -0.84 0.99
C ASN A 164 12.08 -2.17 1.57
N PHE A 165 11.69 -3.13 0.71
CA PHE A 165 11.31 -4.47 1.15
C PHE A 165 12.51 -5.44 1.07
N PRO A 166 12.67 -6.34 2.05
CA PRO A 166 13.71 -7.37 2.00
C PRO A 166 13.55 -8.23 0.75
N LYS A 167 14.60 -8.26 -0.08
CA LYS A 167 14.59 -8.96 -1.37
C LYS A 167 14.44 -10.46 -1.12
N ARG A 168 13.61 -11.13 -1.92
CA ARG A 168 13.33 -12.58 -1.84
C ARG A 168 14.61 -13.46 -1.76
N TYR A 169 15.73 -12.96 -2.29
CA TYR A 169 17.04 -13.66 -2.24
C TYR A 169 17.59 -13.75 -0.81
N GLU A 170 17.34 -12.79 0.08
CA GLU A 170 17.79 -12.84 1.46
C GLU A 170 17.16 -14.02 2.22
N TYR A 171 15.90 -14.34 1.95
CA TYR A 171 15.23 -15.50 2.53
C TYR A 171 15.78 -16.81 1.96
N LEU A 172 16.08 -16.85 0.65
CA LEU A 172 16.65 -18.03 0.01
C LEU A 172 18.08 -18.30 0.46
N ASP A 173 18.89 -17.25 0.64
CA ASP A 173 20.28 -17.41 1.11
C ASP A 173 20.34 -17.79 2.59
N LYS A 174 19.50 -17.22 3.45
CA LYS A 174 19.36 -17.65 4.85
C LYS A 174 18.91 -19.11 4.96
N SER A 175 17.98 -19.54 4.11
CA SER A 175 17.52 -20.94 4.07
C SER A 175 18.62 -21.90 3.62
N LYS A 176 19.45 -21.50 2.64
CA LYS A 176 20.60 -22.29 2.17
C LYS A 176 21.72 -22.36 3.22
N GLU A 177 21.93 -21.28 3.95
CA GLU A 177 22.94 -21.23 5.03
C GLU A 177 22.55 -22.11 6.22
N LYS A 178 21.27 -22.14 6.60
CA LYS A 178 20.75 -23.06 7.62
C LYS A 178 20.86 -24.52 7.18
N LEU A 179 20.54 -24.85 5.94
CA LEU A 179 20.70 -26.21 5.41
C LEU A 179 22.18 -26.67 5.37
N LYS A 180 23.13 -25.72 5.16
CA LYS A 180 24.57 -26.04 5.24
C LYS A 180 25.07 -26.27 6.67
N LYS A 181 24.45 -25.64 7.66
CA LYS A 181 24.81 -25.82 9.08
C LYS A 181 24.21 -27.09 9.68
N LEU A 182 23.26 -27.73 9.04
CA LEU A 182 22.61 -28.97 9.43
C LEU A 182 23.22 -30.24 8.77
N LYS A 183 24.19 -30.05 7.86
CA LYS A 183 25.07 -31.10 7.28
C LYS A 183 26.44 -31.06 7.92
#